data_da86b95f532c6194f55e0b991efec3e6
#
_entry.id   da86b95f532c6194f55e0b991efec3e6
#
_cell.length_a   1.000
_cell.length_b   1.000
_cell.length_c   1.000
_cell.angle_alpha   90.00
_cell.angle_beta   90.00
_cell.angle_gamma   90.00
#
_symmetry.space_group_name_H-M   'P 1'
#
loop_
_entity.id
_entity.type
_entity.pdbx_description
1 polymer ?
#
loop_
_entity_poly.entity_id
_entity_poly.type
_entity_poly.pdbx_seq_one_letter_code
_entity_poly.pdbx_strand_id
1 'polypeptide(L)'
;MATDNHASVWAAPASHDSRNDGAQPAKPVKPRVSLGDRLWKMFVWGVMAFFLFNVLLLIATVAVNSVATRWFGTLLPPGFTLHWYAQAWSDFQLASVLWVTIEVVGAVVILSIALGVPAAYALARVQFRGKRFAMLVFLLPLMVPPVTYGIPMATVMYKVGLAGTLSGVILANLVPALPFVILVMTPFIEQIDPNLEAAARIFGANTAKYFRYVLLPLLMPGMLAAGLLVLVRTIGMFELTFFTAGPTTQTLVVALYYAVFSTGVRAPQSIDAMAMIYMAITLVWVLIALQFVSPTQLVSRVKEQRQ
;
A
#
# COMPACT_ATOMS: atom_id res chain seq x y z
N MET A 1 -11.51 87.49 -7.01
CA MET A 1 -12.63 87.72 -6.10
C MET A 1 -12.58 86.62 -5.08
N ALA A 2 -12.06 86.99 -3.98
CA ALA A 2 -12.44 86.75 -2.59
C ALA A 2 -12.25 85.30 -2.15
N THR A 3 -11.20 84.96 -1.32
CA THR A 3 -11.07 85.17 0.17
C THR A 3 -12.00 84.24 0.93
N ASP A 4 -11.65 83.39 1.85
CA ASP A 4 -10.88 83.45 3.10
C ASP A 4 -10.77 82.02 3.63
N ASN A 5 -9.64 81.50 4.15
CA ASN A 5 -9.03 81.73 5.44
C ASN A 5 -9.87 81.31 6.66
N HIS A 6 -9.48 80.23 7.33
CA HIS A 6 -9.47 80.09 8.81
C HIS A 6 -8.79 78.75 9.11
N ALA A 7 -7.56 78.74 9.49
CA ALA A 7 -7.01 78.89 10.84
C ALA A 7 -7.33 77.72 11.78
N SER A 8 -6.34 76.88 11.93
CA SER A 8 -5.80 76.21 13.11
C SER A 8 -6.57 76.23 14.43
N VAL A 9 -6.83 75.05 15.00
CA VAL A 9 -6.83 74.88 16.45
C VAL A 9 -6.04 73.56 16.76
N TRP A 10 -4.87 73.77 17.32
CA TRP A 10 -4.10 72.72 17.99
C TRP A 10 -4.77 72.37 19.32
N ALA A 11 -5.42 71.22 19.45
CA ALA A 11 -5.75 70.66 20.75
C ALA A 11 -4.73 69.60 21.09
N ALA A 12 -4.02 69.79 22.17
CA ALA A 12 -3.08 68.81 22.72
C ALA A 12 -3.80 67.48 23.07
N PRO A 13 -3.22 66.33 22.79
CA PRO A 13 -3.79 65.07 23.26
C PRO A 13 -3.59 64.92 24.76
N ALA A 14 -4.69 64.63 25.44
CA ALA A 14 -4.70 64.24 26.85
C ALA A 14 -3.81 63.03 27.06
N SER A 15 -3.01 63.10 28.12
CA SER A 15 -2.20 62.03 28.66
C SER A 15 -3.05 60.79 28.93
N HIS A 16 -2.94 59.77 28.06
CA HIS A 16 -3.43 58.43 28.37
C HIS A 16 -2.56 57.83 29.46
N ASP A 17 -3.13 57.75 30.64
CA ASP A 17 -2.66 57.01 31.80
C ASP A 17 -2.58 55.53 31.38
N SER A 18 -1.40 55.08 31.05
CA SER A 18 -1.09 53.70 30.77
C SER A 18 -1.02 52.90 32.08
N ARG A 19 -2.16 52.59 32.64
CA ARG A 19 -2.25 51.46 33.58
C ARG A 19 -2.11 50.18 32.77
N ASN A 20 -0.87 49.79 32.66
CA ASN A 20 -0.48 48.47 32.18
C ASN A 20 -0.84 47.46 33.28
N ASP A 21 -2.14 47.16 33.39
CA ASP A 21 -2.61 46.03 34.19
C ASP A 21 -2.03 44.78 33.56
N GLY A 22 -1.02 44.22 34.24
CA GLY A 22 -0.36 42.96 33.87
C GLY A 22 -1.35 41.79 33.81
N ALA A 23 -2.11 41.73 32.73
CA ALA A 23 -2.91 40.58 32.40
C ALA A 23 -1.96 39.44 32.09
N GLN A 24 -1.65 38.62 33.06
CA GLN A 24 -0.95 37.37 32.87
C GLN A 24 -1.75 36.54 31.83
N PRO A 25 -1.10 35.98 30.78
CA PRO A 25 -1.79 35.15 29.82
C PRO A 25 -2.50 34.00 30.58
N ALA A 26 -3.80 33.94 30.42
CA ALA A 26 -4.64 32.92 31.06
C ALA A 26 -4.02 31.54 30.78
N LYS A 27 -3.64 30.82 31.83
CA LYS A 27 -3.13 29.43 31.70
C LYS A 27 -4.13 28.63 30.91
N PRO A 28 -3.69 27.84 29.89
CA PRO A 28 -4.59 27.04 29.08
C PRO A 28 -5.39 26.10 30.01
N VAL A 29 -6.68 26.31 30.05
CA VAL A 29 -7.61 25.48 30.83
C VAL A 29 -7.57 24.10 30.20
N LYS A 30 -6.96 23.13 30.87
CA LYS A 30 -7.02 21.72 30.43
C LYS A 30 -8.48 21.31 30.36
N PRO A 31 -8.97 20.81 29.20
CA PRO A 31 -10.36 20.41 29.07
C PRO A 31 -10.66 19.34 30.15
N ARG A 32 -11.67 19.56 30.95
CA ARG A 32 -12.17 18.56 31.91
C ARG A 32 -12.69 17.38 31.08
N VAL A 33 -11.95 16.28 31.05
CA VAL A 33 -12.37 15.05 30.40
C VAL A 33 -13.64 14.58 31.10
N SER A 34 -14.77 14.60 30.42
CA SER A 34 -16.05 14.18 30.98
C SER A 34 -16.05 12.67 31.28
N LEU A 35 -16.86 12.24 32.20
CA LEU A 35 -17.02 10.80 32.51
C LEU A 35 -17.45 10.03 31.25
N GLY A 36 -18.29 10.63 30.40
CA GLY A 36 -18.69 10.08 29.10
C GLY A 36 -17.52 9.87 28.15
N ASP A 37 -16.56 10.83 28.09
CA ASP A 37 -15.36 10.70 27.25
C ASP A 37 -14.45 9.55 27.71
N ARG A 38 -14.40 9.30 29.03
CA ARG A 38 -13.61 8.19 29.58
C ARG A 38 -14.29 6.84 29.25
N LEU A 39 -15.60 6.74 29.47
CA LEU A 39 -16.36 5.55 29.13
C LEU A 39 -16.32 5.24 27.64
N TRP A 40 -16.45 6.26 26.80
CA TRP A 40 -16.32 6.11 25.34
C TRP A 40 -14.92 5.62 24.93
N LYS A 41 -13.86 6.21 25.49
CA LYS A 41 -12.49 5.73 25.23
C LYS A 41 -12.29 4.29 25.71
N MET A 42 -12.76 3.94 26.90
CA MET A 42 -12.68 2.56 27.42
C MET A 42 -13.42 1.57 26.51
N PHE A 43 -14.60 1.93 26.01
CA PHE A 43 -15.36 1.14 25.06
C PHE A 43 -14.59 0.92 23.75
N VAL A 44 -14.08 2.01 23.14
CA VAL A 44 -13.30 1.94 21.89
C VAL A 44 -12.04 1.07 22.08
N TRP A 45 -11.30 1.27 23.18
CA TRP A 45 -10.12 0.47 23.49
C TRP A 45 -10.47 -0.99 23.76
N GLY A 46 -11.59 -1.25 24.42
CA GLY A 46 -12.11 -2.61 24.67
C GLY A 46 -12.45 -3.33 23.37
N VAL A 47 -13.15 -2.67 22.44
CA VAL A 47 -13.47 -3.23 21.12
C VAL A 47 -12.19 -3.49 20.30
N MET A 48 -11.25 -2.54 20.31
CA MET A 48 -9.98 -2.73 19.63
C MET A 48 -9.18 -3.89 20.21
N ALA A 49 -9.08 -3.97 21.55
CA ALA A 49 -8.37 -5.05 22.22
C ALA A 49 -9.02 -6.41 21.95
N PHE A 50 -10.34 -6.49 21.97
CA PHE A 50 -11.10 -7.70 21.62
C PHE A 50 -10.84 -8.12 20.17
N PHE A 51 -10.87 -7.19 19.23
CA PHE A 51 -10.57 -7.47 17.83
C PHE A 51 -9.14 -8.00 17.64
N LEU A 52 -8.16 -7.30 18.22
CA LEU A 52 -6.75 -7.72 18.16
C LEU A 52 -6.54 -9.08 18.83
N PHE A 53 -7.17 -9.32 19.97
CA PHE A 53 -7.10 -10.60 20.65
C PHE A 53 -7.63 -11.75 19.77
N ASN A 54 -8.78 -11.56 19.10
CA ASN A 54 -9.32 -12.57 18.19
C ASN A 54 -8.37 -12.86 17.02
N VAL A 55 -7.81 -11.82 16.38
CA VAL A 55 -6.87 -11.99 15.27
C VAL A 55 -5.62 -12.74 15.75
N LEU A 56 -5.06 -12.33 16.89
CA LEU A 56 -3.89 -13.01 17.46
C LEU A 56 -4.18 -14.45 17.84
N LEU A 57 -5.37 -14.73 18.37
CA LEU A 57 -5.80 -16.08 18.72
C LEU A 57 -5.89 -16.99 17.48
N LEU A 58 -6.45 -16.50 16.38
CA LEU A 58 -6.49 -17.24 15.11
C LEU A 58 -5.08 -17.57 14.61
N ILE A 59 -4.19 -16.57 14.58
CA ILE A 59 -2.79 -16.77 14.18
C ILE A 59 -2.10 -17.76 15.13
N ALA A 60 -2.29 -17.61 16.44
CA ALA A 60 -1.71 -18.49 17.44
C ALA A 60 -2.20 -19.95 17.29
N THR A 61 -3.47 -20.15 16.94
CA THR A 61 -4.01 -21.49 16.70
C THR A 61 -3.32 -22.15 15.51
N VAL A 62 -3.19 -21.47 14.39
CA VAL A 62 -2.47 -21.98 13.21
C VAL A 62 -0.99 -22.24 13.56
N ALA A 63 -0.34 -21.30 14.27
CA ALA A 63 1.07 -21.43 14.66
C ALA A 63 1.29 -22.62 15.61
N VAL A 64 0.43 -22.81 16.61
CA VAL A 64 0.53 -23.94 17.53
C VAL A 64 0.25 -25.26 16.79
N ASN A 65 -0.77 -25.31 15.93
CA ASN A 65 -1.09 -26.54 15.19
C ASN A 65 0.03 -26.91 14.19
N SER A 66 0.70 -25.92 13.58
CA SER A 66 1.81 -26.17 12.64
C SER A 66 3.01 -26.90 13.28
N VAL A 67 3.17 -26.82 14.59
CA VAL A 67 4.23 -27.50 15.34
C VAL A 67 3.72 -28.63 16.25
N ALA A 68 2.41 -28.84 16.32
CA ALA A 68 1.82 -29.88 17.15
C ALA A 68 2.05 -31.28 16.57
N THR A 69 2.42 -32.27 17.39
CA THR A 69 2.48 -33.66 16.93
C THR A 69 1.10 -34.19 16.53
N ARG A 70 0.08 -33.86 17.34
CA ARG A 70 -1.33 -34.09 17.09
C ARG A 70 -2.11 -33.13 17.97
N TRP A 71 -3.10 -32.44 17.45
CA TRP A 71 -3.94 -31.55 18.24
C TRP A 71 -5.41 -31.77 17.88
N PHE A 72 -6.09 -32.53 18.76
CA PHE A 72 -7.51 -32.82 18.60
C PHE A 72 -8.15 -33.05 19.96
N GLY A 73 -9.23 -32.33 20.27
CA GLY A 73 -10.02 -32.56 21.49
C GLY A 73 -9.37 -32.14 22.83
N THR A 74 -8.22 -31.45 22.80
CA THR A 74 -7.49 -30.96 23.99
C THR A 74 -7.22 -29.45 23.85
N LEU A 75 -7.07 -28.75 24.99
CA LEU A 75 -6.73 -27.32 24.99
C LEU A 75 -5.32 -27.04 24.50
N LEU A 76 -4.38 -27.95 24.79
CA LEU A 76 -2.98 -27.84 24.36
C LEU A 76 -2.55 -29.13 23.66
N PRO A 77 -1.66 -29.07 22.67
CA PRO A 77 -1.15 -30.26 22.02
C PRO A 77 -0.29 -31.10 22.98
N PRO A 78 -0.30 -32.42 22.86
CA PRO A 78 0.48 -33.34 23.74
C PRO A 78 1.98 -33.29 23.48
N GLY A 79 2.44 -32.73 22.35
CA GLY A 79 3.85 -32.58 21.99
C GLY A 79 4.06 -31.68 20.81
N PHE A 80 5.31 -31.26 20.62
CA PHE A 80 5.71 -30.37 19.54
C PHE A 80 6.74 -31.02 18.62
N THR A 81 6.67 -30.70 17.33
CA THR A 81 7.59 -31.18 16.30
C THR A 81 7.71 -30.19 15.17
N LEU A 82 8.86 -30.16 14.51
CA LEU A 82 9.07 -29.40 13.27
C LEU A 82 8.95 -30.28 12.01
N HIS A 83 8.61 -31.55 12.18
CA HIS A 83 8.50 -32.51 11.08
C HIS A 83 7.55 -32.00 9.96
N TRP A 84 6.47 -31.34 10.33
CA TRP A 84 5.46 -30.85 9.38
C TRP A 84 5.99 -29.80 8.43
N TYR A 85 7.01 -29.01 8.83
CA TYR A 85 7.66 -28.06 7.94
C TYR A 85 8.49 -28.75 6.86
N ALA A 86 9.22 -29.80 7.23
CA ALA A 86 9.96 -30.61 6.26
C ALA A 86 9.01 -31.34 5.30
N GLN A 87 7.92 -31.88 5.85
CA GLN A 87 6.89 -32.55 5.05
C GLN A 87 6.18 -31.56 4.12
N ALA A 88 5.79 -30.37 4.59
CA ALA A 88 5.19 -29.34 3.75
C ALA A 88 6.13 -28.90 2.63
N TRP A 89 7.44 -28.80 2.93
CA TRP A 89 8.44 -28.43 1.92
C TRP A 89 8.49 -29.43 0.77
N SER A 90 8.43 -30.74 1.04
CA SER A 90 8.44 -31.79 0.02
C SER A 90 7.08 -31.98 -0.66
N ASP A 91 6.00 -32.09 0.13
CA ASP A 91 4.66 -32.43 -0.38
C ASP A 91 4.06 -31.36 -1.28
N PHE A 92 4.35 -30.09 -0.98
CA PHE A 92 3.84 -28.94 -1.73
C PHE A 92 4.87 -28.35 -2.69
N GLN A 93 6.05 -28.96 -2.84
CA GLN A 93 7.13 -28.48 -3.69
C GLN A 93 7.43 -26.98 -3.44
N LEU A 94 7.52 -26.60 -2.16
CA LEU A 94 7.56 -25.19 -1.75
C LEU A 94 8.71 -24.41 -2.40
N ALA A 95 9.84 -25.03 -2.68
CA ALA A 95 10.96 -24.36 -3.37
C ALA A 95 10.54 -23.85 -4.77
N SER A 96 9.85 -24.67 -5.55
CA SER A 96 9.33 -24.30 -6.88
C SER A 96 8.25 -23.22 -6.79
N VAL A 97 7.29 -23.41 -5.88
CA VAL A 97 6.18 -22.47 -5.67
C VAL A 97 6.67 -21.10 -5.20
N LEU A 98 7.66 -21.07 -4.31
CA LEU A 98 8.29 -19.84 -3.85
C LEU A 98 9.04 -19.13 -4.97
N TRP A 99 9.78 -19.89 -5.79
CA TRP A 99 10.48 -19.33 -6.94
C TRP A 99 9.51 -18.68 -7.93
N VAL A 100 8.44 -19.38 -8.31
CA VAL A 100 7.38 -18.84 -9.17
C VAL A 100 6.75 -17.58 -8.55
N THR A 101 6.52 -17.58 -7.23
CA THR A 101 5.97 -16.41 -6.54
C THR A 101 6.90 -15.21 -6.67
N ILE A 102 8.21 -15.41 -6.47
CA ILE A 102 9.22 -14.34 -6.60
C ILE A 102 9.30 -13.83 -8.04
N GLU A 103 9.27 -14.73 -9.03
CA GLU A 103 9.29 -14.36 -10.46
C GLU A 103 8.05 -13.54 -10.83
N VAL A 104 6.85 -14.00 -10.47
CA VAL A 104 5.61 -13.28 -10.75
C VAL A 104 5.60 -11.92 -10.08
N VAL A 105 5.86 -11.88 -8.77
CA VAL A 105 5.82 -10.62 -7.99
C VAL A 105 6.88 -9.65 -8.48
N GLY A 106 8.10 -10.11 -8.68
CA GLY A 106 9.22 -9.29 -9.17
C GLY A 106 8.93 -8.72 -10.56
N ALA A 107 8.47 -9.56 -11.49
CA ALA A 107 8.11 -9.12 -12.84
C ALA A 107 6.96 -8.12 -12.83
N VAL A 108 5.90 -8.35 -12.06
CA VAL A 108 4.75 -7.43 -11.94
C VAL A 108 5.18 -6.09 -11.36
N VAL A 109 6.01 -6.07 -10.32
CA VAL A 109 6.53 -4.83 -9.73
C VAL A 109 7.37 -4.05 -10.74
N ILE A 110 8.33 -4.71 -11.39
CA ILE A 110 9.23 -4.05 -12.36
C ILE A 110 8.43 -3.51 -13.55
N LEU A 111 7.55 -4.33 -14.14
CA LEU A 111 6.76 -3.92 -15.30
C LEU A 111 5.73 -2.84 -14.95
N SER A 112 5.07 -2.94 -13.80
CA SER A 112 4.11 -1.92 -13.38
C SER A 112 4.77 -0.57 -13.12
N ILE A 113 5.97 -0.53 -12.57
CA ILE A 113 6.74 0.71 -12.40
C ILE A 113 7.24 1.21 -13.77
N ALA A 114 7.82 0.35 -14.58
CA ALA A 114 8.38 0.73 -15.88
C ALA A 114 7.34 1.31 -16.84
N LEU A 115 6.11 0.80 -16.79
CA LEU A 115 5.00 1.29 -17.62
C LEU A 115 4.15 2.33 -16.90
N GLY A 116 3.92 2.18 -15.61
CA GLY A 116 3.04 3.04 -14.82
C GLY A 116 3.64 4.43 -14.55
N VAL A 117 4.95 4.53 -14.32
CA VAL A 117 5.59 5.84 -14.06
C VAL A 117 5.55 6.76 -15.27
N PRO A 118 5.90 6.33 -16.51
CA PRO A 118 5.71 7.15 -17.68
C PRO A 118 4.24 7.51 -17.95
N ALA A 119 3.32 6.59 -17.73
CA ALA A 119 1.88 6.86 -17.86
C ALA A 119 1.40 7.89 -16.83
N ALA A 120 1.83 7.76 -15.56
CA ALA A 120 1.56 8.74 -14.52
C ALA A 120 2.15 10.11 -14.84
N TYR A 121 3.35 10.17 -15.43
CA TYR A 121 3.97 11.41 -15.88
C TYR A 121 3.14 12.09 -16.99
N ALA A 122 2.70 11.32 -17.97
CA ALA A 122 1.83 11.84 -19.02
C ALA A 122 0.51 12.39 -18.44
N LEU A 123 -0.10 11.66 -17.51
CA LEU A 123 -1.33 12.10 -16.83
C LEU A 123 -1.10 13.33 -15.95
N ALA A 124 0.04 13.46 -15.27
CA ALA A 124 0.33 14.60 -14.40
C ALA A 124 0.65 15.87 -15.21
N ARG A 125 1.47 15.77 -16.26
CA ARG A 125 2.11 16.90 -16.94
C ARG A 125 1.47 17.28 -18.27
N VAL A 126 0.90 16.32 -19.00
CA VAL A 126 0.37 16.58 -20.34
C VAL A 126 -1.12 16.88 -20.26
N GLN A 127 -1.53 17.98 -20.91
CA GLN A 127 -2.93 18.33 -21.12
C GLN A 127 -3.37 17.80 -22.48
N PHE A 128 -4.27 16.83 -22.50
CA PHE A 128 -4.82 16.26 -23.73
C PHE A 128 -6.33 16.05 -23.61
N ARG A 129 -7.00 16.06 -24.78
CA ARG A 129 -8.43 15.77 -24.85
C ARG A 129 -8.70 14.32 -24.41
N GLY A 130 -9.62 14.13 -23.46
CA GLY A 130 -9.93 12.79 -22.94
C GLY A 130 -9.10 12.35 -21.72
N LYS A 131 -8.23 13.20 -21.13
CA LYS A 131 -7.46 12.89 -19.92
C LYS A 131 -8.34 12.31 -18.79
N ARG A 132 -9.50 12.92 -18.53
CA ARG A 132 -10.44 12.44 -17.50
C ARG A 132 -10.99 11.06 -17.83
N PHE A 133 -11.31 10.82 -19.09
CA PHE A 133 -11.80 9.51 -19.54
C PHE A 133 -10.70 8.44 -19.43
N ALA A 134 -9.48 8.74 -19.87
CA ALA A 134 -8.33 7.85 -19.72
C ALA A 134 -8.10 7.48 -18.23
N MET A 135 -8.16 8.47 -17.32
CA MET A 135 -8.03 8.23 -15.88
C MET A 135 -9.14 7.32 -15.35
N LEU A 136 -10.39 7.51 -15.78
CA LEU A 136 -11.50 6.61 -15.39
C LEU A 136 -11.28 5.19 -15.89
N VAL A 137 -10.85 5.00 -17.15
CA VAL A 137 -10.55 3.68 -17.72
C VAL A 137 -9.43 2.98 -16.94
N PHE A 138 -8.37 3.70 -16.57
CA PHE A 138 -7.30 3.12 -15.74
C PHE A 138 -7.77 2.75 -14.33
N LEU A 139 -8.76 3.44 -13.78
CA LEU A 139 -9.27 3.12 -12.44
C LEU A 139 -10.25 1.94 -12.43
N LEU A 140 -10.86 1.59 -13.56
CA LEU A 140 -11.85 0.50 -13.62
C LEU A 140 -11.37 -0.82 -12.99
N PRO A 141 -10.14 -1.33 -13.27
CA PRO A 141 -9.69 -2.59 -12.67
C PRO A 141 -9.52 -2.53 -11.15
N LEU A 142 -9.39 -1.31 -10.57
CA LEU A 142 -9.31 -1.13 -9.12
C LEU A 142 -10.69 -1.05 -8.45
N MET A 143 -11.71 -0.64 -9.19
CA MET A 143 -13.09 -0.49 -8.70
C MET A 143 -13.89 -1.79 -8.83
N VAL A 144 -13.57 -2.62 -9.83
CA VAL A 144 -14.26 -3.87 -10.09
C VAL A 144 -13.57 -5.02 -9.34
N PRO A 145 -14.31 -5.89 -8.63
CA PRO A 145 -13.71 -7.04 -7.96
C PRO A 145 -12.95 -7.94 -8.95
N PRO A 146 -11.73 -8.41 -8.61
CA PRO A 146 -10.89 -9.22 -9.51
C PRO A 146 -11.58 -10.47 -10.05
N VAL A 147 -12.44 -11.10 -9.27
CA VAL A 147 -13.23 -12.27 -9.70
C VAL A 147 -14.10 -11.97 -10.94
N THR A 148 -14.69 -10.77 -11.01
CA THR A 148 -15.62 -10.39 -12.08
C THR A 148 -14.95 -10.35 -13.46
N TYR A 149 -13.73 -9.82 -13.55
CA TYR A 149 -12.98 -9.75 -14.81
C TYR A 149 -11.95 -10.88 -14.96
N GLY A 150 -11.65 -11.61 -13.90
CA GLY A 150 -10.70 -12.71 -13.89
C GLY A 150 -11.13 -13.87 -14.80
N ILE A 151 -12.40 -14.25 -14.78
CA ILE A 151 -12.95 -15.32 -15.62
C ILE A 151 -12.91 -14.95 -17.13
N PRO A 152 -13.45 -13.80 -17.58
CA PRO A 152 -13.29 -13.37 -18.97
C PRO A 152 -11.82 -13.26 -19.39
N MET A 153 -10.96 -12.76 -18.51
CA MET A 153 -9.53 -12.65 -18.79
C MET A 153 -8.87 -14.01 -18.97
N ALA A 154 -9.18 -14.98 -18.10
CA ALA A 154 -8.69 -16.35 -18.26
C ALA A 154 -9.13 -16.97 -19.61
N THR A 155 -10.36 -16.67 -20.04
CA THR A 155 -10.85 -17.09 -21.37
C THR A 155 -10.03 -16.49 -22.51
N VAL A 156 -9.68 -15.21 -22.41
CA VAL A 156 -8.80 -14.55 -23.38
C VAL A 156 -7.40 -15.18 -23.36
N MET A 157 -6.82 -15.37 -22.16
CA MET A 157 -5.49 -16.00 -22.01
C MET A 157 -5.46 -17.41 -22.62
N TYR A 158 -6.54 -18.17 -22.47
CA TYR A 158 -6.68 -19.49 -23.11
C TYR A 158 -6.67 -19.36 -24.64
N LYS A 159 -7.46 -18.46 -25.23
CA LYS A 159 -7.53 -18.24 -26.68
C LYS A 159 -6.21 -17.82 -27.32
N VAL A 160 -5.39 -17.06 -26.58
CA VAL A 160 -4.08 -16.60 -27.06
C VAL A 160 -2.93 -17.53 -26.65
N GLY A 161 -3.21 -18.69 -26.04
CA GLY A 161 -2.21 -19.67 -25.64
C GLY A 161 -1.34 -19.27 -24.44
N LEU A 162 -1.79 -18.32 -23.62
CA LEU A 162 -1.07 -17.86 -22.43
C LEU A 162 -1.60 -18.46 -21.11
N ALA A 163 -2.74 -19.18 -21.15
CA ALA A 163 -3.27 -19.83 -19.96
C ALA A 163 -2.29 -20.89 -19.44
N GLY A 164 -2.09 -20.94 -18.12
CA GLY A 164 -1.17 -21.87 -17.48
C GLY A 164 0.32 -21.52 -17.64
N THR A 165 0.66 -20.39 -18.27
CA THR A 165 2.04 -19.94 -18.44
C THR A 165 2.40 -18.86 -17.42
N LEU A 166 3.69 -18.73 -17.12
CA LEU A 166 4.20 -17.68 -16.22
C LEU A 166 3.89 -16.28 -16.78
N SER A 167 4.04 -16.08 -18.08
CA SER A 167 3.72 -14.80 -18.74
C SER A 167 2.23 -14.45 -18.64
N GLY A 168 1.34 -15.44 -18.76
CA GLY A 168 -0.09 -15.25 -18.58
C GLY A 168 -0.43 -14.79 -17.15
N VAL A 169 0.17 -15.41 -16.14
CA VAL A 169 0.00 -15.03 -14.73
C VAL A 169 0.52 -13.60 -14.48
N ILE A 170 1.70 -13.26 -15.01
CA ILE A 170 2.28 -11.92 -14.89
C ILE A 170 1.37 -10.86 -15.53
N LEU A 171 0.93 -11.11 -16.78
CA LEU A 171 0.06 -10.17 -17.49
C LEU A 171 -1.28 -9.99 -16.78
N ALA A 172 -1.86 -11.06 -16.24
CA ALA A 172 -3.10 -10.98 -15.49
C ALA A 172 -2.95 -10.10 -14.24
N ASN A 173 -1.89 -10.29 -13.47
CA ASN A 173 -1.63 -9.50 -12.27
C ASN A 173 -1.22 -8.05 -12.58
N LEU A 174 -0.71 -7.79 -13.78
CA LEU A 174 -0.36 -6.44 -14.22
C LEU A 174 -1.60 -5.56 -14.43
N VAL A 175 -2.76 -6.15 -14.74
CA VAL A 175 -4.01 -5.42 -14.98
C VAL A 175 -4.41 -4.51 -13.82
N PRO A 176 -4.46 -4.94 -12.55
CA PRO A 176 -4.69 -4.06 -11.42
C PRO A 176 -3.44 -3.35 -10.91
N ALA A 177 -2.23 -3.90 -11.14
CA ALA A 177 -0.99 -3.32 -10.64
C ALA A 177 -0.62 -2.01 -11.35
N LEU A 178 -0.82 -1.94 -12.64
CA LEU A 178 -0.46 -0.79 -13.47
C LEU A 178 -1.29 0.46 -13.11
N PRO A 179 -2.64 0.40 -13.07
CA PRO A 179 -3.45 1.53 -12.59
C PRO A 179 -3.12 1.94 -11.16
N PHE A 180 -2.76 0.98 -10.31
CA PHE A 180 -2.39 1.29 -8.93
C PHE A 180 -1.11 2.13 -8.86
N VAL A 181 -0.07 1.79 -9.64
CA VAL A 181 1.15 2.61 -9.76
C VAL A 181 0.82 4.00 -10.29
N ILE A 182 -0.02 4.10 -11.33
CA ILE A 182 -0.45 5.38 -11.90
C ILE A 182 -1.13 6.24 -10.82
N LEU A 183 -2.06 5.66 -10.05
CA LEU A 183 -2.79 6.35 -9.00
C LEU A 183 -1.84 6.89 -7.90
N VAL A 184 -0.87 6.09 -7.49
CA VAL A 184 0.09 6.47 -6.45
C VAL A 184 1.10 7.50 -6.97
N MET A 185 1.61 7.31 -8.19
CA MET A 185 2.69 8.16 -8.73
C MET A 185 2.22 9.51 -9.26
N THR A 186 0.98 9.63 -9.73
CA THR A 186 0.47 10.90 -10.28
C THR A 186 0.60 12.07 -9.29
N PRO A 187 0.12 11.97 -8.03
CA PRO A 187 0.30 13.04 -7.05
C PRO A 187 1.77 13.33 -6.70
N PHE A 188 2.65 12.32 -6.73
CA PHE A 188 4.08 12.53 -6.53
C PHE A 188 4.69 13.39 -7.64
N ILE A 189 4.30 13.14 -8.88
CA ILE A 189 4.78 13.89 -10.03
C ILE A 189 4.20 15.32 -10.03
N GLU A 190 2.94 15.49 -9.66
CA GLU A 190 2.28 16.81 -9.58
C GLU A 190 2.94 17.74 -8.56
N GLN A 191 3.54 17.20 -7.51
CA GLN A 191 4.24 17.97 -6.46
C GLN A 191 5.63 18.46 -6.88
N ILE A 192 6.23 17.92 -7.94
CA ILE A 192 7.53 18.37 -8.46
C ILE A 192 7.33 19.69 -9.20
N ASP A 193 8.15 20.71 -8.89
CA ASP A 193 8.09 22.02 -9.52
C ASP A 193 8.35 21.91 -11.04
N PRO A 194 7.42 22.35 -11.91
CA PRO A 194 7.62 22.37 -13.35
C PRO A 194 8.84 23.18 -13.81
N ASN A 195 9.26 24.18 -13.03
CA ASN A 195 10.41 25.02 -13.35
C ASN A 195 11.74 24.26 -13.36
N LEU A 196 11.83 23.09 -12.69
CA LEU A 196 13.00 22.23 -12.73
C LEU A 196 13.27 21.70 -14.14
N GLU A 197 12.23 21.43 -14.93
CA GLU A 197 12.38 21.03 -16.33
C GLU A 197 12.91 22.20 -17.19
N ALA A 198 12.35 23.39 -16.99
CA ALA A 198 12.81 24.60 -17.69
C ALA A 198 14.27 24.92 -17.34
N ALA A 199 14.64 24.85 -16.07
CA ALA A 199 16.02 25.06 -15.62
C ALA A 199 16.98 24.02 -16.23
N ALA A 200 16.63 22.75 -16.22
CA ALA A 200 17.46 21.70 -16.83
C ALA A 200 17.68 21.95 -18.34
N ARG A 201 16.67 22.41 -19.05
CA ARG A 201 16.77 22.75 -20.48
C ARG A 201 17.72 23.94 -20.74
N ILE A 202 17.70 24.96 -19.86
CA ILE A 202 18.64 26.09 -19.93
C ILE A 202 20.09 25.60 -19.80
N PHE A 203 20.36 24.59 -18.98
CA PHE A 203 21.67 23.94 -18.85
C PHE A 203 21.98 22.89 -19.95
N GLY A 204 21.19 22.86 -21.03
CA GLY A 204 21.44 22.00 -22.19
C GLY A 204 20.99 20.53 -22.01
N ALA A 205 20.16 20.22 -21.01
CA ALA A 205 19.62 18.88 -20.88
C ALA A 205 18.50 18.66 -21.93
N ASN A 206 18.63 17.59 -22.70
CA ASN A 206 17.51 17.08 -23.49
C ASN A 206 16.53 16.30 -22.58
N THR A 207 15.34 15.96 -23.12
CA THR A 207 14.28 15.25 -22.37
C THR A 207 14.78 13.96 -21.70
N ALA A 208 15.64 13.19 -22.37
CA ALA A 208 16.18 11.95 -21.81
C ALA A 208 17.14 12.22 -20.63
N LYS A 209 18.00 13.26 -20.73
CA LYS A 209 18.88 13.69 -19.65
C LYS A 209 18.10 14.23 -18.46
N TYR A 210 17.08 15.06 -18.72
CA TYR A 210 16.18 15.55 -17.68
C TYR A 210 15.51 14.37 -16.94
N PHE A 211 14.91 13.43 -17.68
CA PHE A 211 14.25 12.27 -17.09
C PHE A 211 15.22 11.44 -16.23
N ARG A 212 16.39 11.10 -16.76
CA ARG A 212 17.37 10.22 -16.10
C ARG A 212 18.06 10.86 -14.88
N TYR A 213 18.48 12.12 -15.01
CA TYR A 213 19.35 12.77 -14.02
C TYR A 213 18.63 13.70 -13.05
N VAL A 214 17.42 14.15 -13.38
CA VAL A 214 16.64 15.05 -12.53
C VAL A 214 15.36 14.38 -12.04
N LEU A 215 14.50 13.97 -12.96
CA LEU A 215 13.17 13.48 -12.61
C LEU A 215 13.22 12.12 -11.93
N LEU A 216 13.95 11.16 -12.47
CA LEU A 216 14.01 9.78 -11.94
C LEU A 216 14.55 9.73 -10.50
N PRO A 217 15.64 10.42 -10.12
CA PRO A 217 16.08 10.49 -8.73
C PRO A 217 15.04 11.12 -7.79
N LEU A 218 14.33 12.16 -8.24
CA LEU A 218 13.27 12.80 -7.45
C LEU A 218 12.04 11.89 -7.27
N LEU A 219 11.74 11.03 -8.24
CA LEU A 219 10.65 10.07 -8.18
C LEU A 219 11.00 8.78 -7.42
N MET A 220 12.30 8.51 -7.19
CA MET A 220 12.77 7.26 -6.59
C MET A 220 12.04 6.90 -5.28
N PRO A 221 11.85 7.82 -4.31
CA PRO A 221 11.12 7.50 -3.08
C PRO A 221 9.66 7.09 -3.35
N GLY A 222 8.98 7.78 -4.27
CA GLY A 222 7.62 7.44 -4.70
C GLY A 222 7.56 6.11 -5.45
N MET A 223 8.52 5.84 -6.33
CA MET A 223 8.63 4.58 -7.05
C MET A 223 8.85 3.39 -6.12
N LEU A 224 9.74 3.54 -5.14
CA LEU A 224 9.96 2.51 -4.11
C LEU A 224 8.69 2.27 -3.32
N ALA A 225 8.00 3.32 -2.86
CA ALA A 225 6.75 3.19 -2.14
C ALA A 225 5.67 2.50 -2.98
N ALA A 226 5.46 2.93 -4.23
CA ALA A 226 4.51 2.31 -5.15
C ALA A 226 4.85 0.84 -5.43
N GLY A 227 6.14 0.55 -5.69
CA GLY A 227 6.62 -0.81 -5.94
C GLY A 227 6.41 -1.75 -4.76
N LEU A 228 6.67 -1.28 -3.54
CA LEU A 228 6.46 -2.06 -2.32
C LEU A 228 4.96 -2.33 -2.07
N LEU A 229 4.10 -1.36 -2.33
CA LEU A 229 2.66 -1.55 -2.23
C LEU A 229 2.14 -2.55 -3.28
N VAL A 230 2.64 -2.48 -4.52
CA VAL A 230 2.33 -3.47 -5.57
C VAL A 230 2.84 -4.85 -5.15
N LEU A 231 4.05 -4.95 -4.60
CA LEU A 231 4.64 -6.20 -4.12
C LEU A 231 3.74 -6.88 -3.10
N VAL A 232 3.37 -6.17 -2.03
CA VAL A 232 2.51 -6.71 -0.96
C VAL A 232 1.15 -7.13 -1.52
N ARG A 233 0.56 -6.32 -2.40
CA ARG A 233 -0.71 -6.63 -3.05
C ARG A 233 -0.63 -7.87 -3.94
N THR A 234 0.44 -8.00 -4.73
CA THR A 234 0.61 -9.10 -5.69
C THR A 234 0.89 -10.43 -5.00
N ILE A 235 1.65 -10.44 -3.89
CA ILE A 235 1.85 -11.67 -3.08
C ILE A 235 0.51 -12.25 -2.62
N GLY A 236 -0.44 -11.40 -2.22
CA GLY A 236 -1.78 -11.82 -1.77
C GLY A 236 -2.82 -11.98 -2.88
N MET A 237 -2.46 -11.75 -4.15
CA MET A 237 -3.42 -11.80 -5.25
C MET A 237 -3.76 -13.25 -5.61
N PHE A 238 -4.89 -13.70 -5.09
CA PHE A 238 -5.39 -15.06 -5.30
C PHE A 238 -6.15 -15.19 -6.63
N GLU A 239 -7.17 -14.35 -6.84
CA GLU A 239 -8.20 -14.58 -7.86
C GLU A 239 -7.62 -14.64 -9.28
N LEU A 240 -6.83 -13.64 -9.65
CA LEU A 240 -6.27 -13.56 -11.01
C LEU A 240 -5.27 -14.68 -11.27
N THR A 241 -4.44 -15.00 -10.29
CA THR A 241 -3.49 -16.09 -10.38
C THR A 241 -4.22 -17.43 -10.43
N PHE A 242 -5.25 -17.62 -9.61
CA PHE A 242 -6.04 -18.86 -9.59
C PHE A 242 -6.67 -19.18 -10.96
N PHE A 243 -7.22 -18.16 -11.64
CA PHE A 243 -7.85 -18.35 -12.94
C PHE A 243 -6.87 -18.51 -14.11
N THR A 244 -5.63 -18.03 -13.97
CA THR A 244 -4.67 -18.00 -15.10
C THR A 244 -3.48 -18.93 -14.94
N ALA A 245 -3.16 -19.38 -13.71
CA ALA A 245 -2.06 -20.29 -13.45
C ALA A 245 -2.36 -21.73 -13.90
N GLY A 246 -1.31 -22.42 -14.27
CA GLY A 246 -1.29 -23.87 -14.47
C GLY A 246 -0.62 -24.59 -13.29
N PRO A 247 -0.49 -25.92 -13.36
CA PRO A 247 0.10 -26.72 -12.27
C PRO A 247 1.52 -26.29 -11.86
N THR A 248 2.31 -25.79 -12.80
CA THR A 248 3.71 -25.38 -12.59
C THR A 248 3.91 -23.89 -12.40
N THR A 249 2.84 -23.09 -12.47
CA THR A 249 2.90 -21.61 -12.38
C THR A 249 2.05 -21.04 -11.25
N GLN A 250 1.75 -21.87 -10.26
CA GLN A 250 1.02 -21.47 -9.06
C GLN A 250 1.88 -20.64 -8.14
N THR A 251 1.34 -19.52 -7.67
CA THR A 251 1.95 -18.76 -6.56
C THR A 251 1.60 -19.40 -5.23
N LEU A 252 2.33 -19.02 -4.18
CA LEU A 252 2.20 -19.61 -2.86
C LEU A 252 0.76 -19.53 -2.29
N VAL A 253 0.04 -18.43 -2.55
CA VAL A 253 -1.36 -18.29 -2.08
C VAL A 253 -2.30 -19.27 -2.80
N VAL A 254 -2.10 -19.52 -4.10
CA VAL A 254 -2.89 -20.47 -4.89
C VAL A 254 -2.54 -21.91 -4.51
N ALA A 255 -1.26 -22.21 -4.32
CA ALA A 255 -0.81 -23.52 -3.87
C ALA A 255 -1.36 -23.86 -2.47
N LEU A 256 -1.40 -22.88 -1.55
CA LEU A 256 -2.03 -23.03 -0.24
C LEU A 256 -3.53 -23.34 -0.36
N TYR A 257 -4.24 -22.65 -1.24
CA TYR A 257 -5.65 -22.96 -1.52
C TYR A 257 -5.84 -24.41 -1.96
N TYR A 258 -5.04 -24.88 -2.93
CA TYR A 258 -5.10 -26.27 -3.37
C TYR A 258 -4.69 -27.25 -2.24
N ALA A 259 -3.75 -26.89 -1.38
CA ALA A 259 -3.39 -27.73 -0.23
C ALA A 259 -4.58 -27.95 0.72
N VAL A 260 -5.40 -26.91 0.93
CA VAL A 260 -6.59 -26.96 1.81
C VAL A 260 -7.74 -27.74 1.15
N PHE A 261 -8.01 -27.49 -0.15
CA PHE A 261 -9.22 -27.98 -0.82
C PHE A 261 -9.01 -29.21 -1.71
N SER A 262 -7.76 -29.65 -1.93
CA SER A 262 -7.52 -30.87 -2.72
C SER A 262 -8.00 -32.12 -1.98
N THR A 263 -8.60 -33.01 -2.72
CA THR A 263 -8.98 -34.34 -2.19
C THR A 263 -7.73 -35.16 -1.87
N GLY A 264 -7.57 -35.55 -0.62
CA GLY A 264 -6.45 -36.40 -0.17
C GLY A 264 -6.30 -36.35 1.36
N VAL A 265 -5.75 -37.41 1.92
CA VAL A 265 -5.47 -37.48 3.37
C VAL A 265 -4.14 -36.76 3.62
N ARG A 266 -4.20 -35.48 3.86
CA ARG A 266 -3.06 -34.68 4.30
C ARG A 266 -3.21 -34.30 5.76
N ALA A 267 -2.11 -34.29 6.50
CA ALA A 267 -2.13 -33.83 7.88
C ALA A 267 -2.45 -32.35 7.94
N PRO A 268 -3.48 -31.91 8.69
CA PRO A 268 -3.78 -30.48 8.84
C PRO A 268 -2.57 -29.65 9.29
N GLN A 269 -1.70 -30.23 10.12
CA GLN A 269 -0.47 -29.61 10.60
C GLN A 269 0.51 -29.25 9.46
N SER A 270 0.59 -30.05 8.41
CA SER A 270 1.41 -29.79 7.24
C SER A 270 0.88 -28.59 6.44
N ILE A 271 -0.45 -28.47 6.34
CA ILE A 271 -1.10 -27.31 5.70
C ILE A 271 -0.87 -26.04 6.52
N ASP A 272 -1.02 -26.14 7.85
CA ASP A 272 -0.76 -25.01 8.74
C ASP A 272 0.72 -24.61 8.74
N ALA A 273 1.65 -25.55 8.62
CA ALA A 273 3.07 -25.23 8.41
C ALA A 273 3.31 -24.46 7.11
N MET A 274 2.64 -24.83 6.01
CA MET A 274 2.69 -24.07 4.76
C MET A 274 2.09 -22.66 4.94
N ALA A 275 0.97 -22.53 5.65
CA ALA A 275 0.36 -21.25 5.95
C ALA A 275 1.29 -20.34 6.79
N MET A 276 1.99 -20.92 7.77
CA MET A 276 2.99 -20.18 8.57
C MET A 276 4.18 -19.73 7.71
N ILE A 277 4.67 -20.53 6.78
CA ILE A 277 5.70 -20.12 5.83
C ILE A 277 5.20 -18.94 4.98
N TYR A 278 3.97 -19.00 4.45
CA TYR A 278 3.37 -17.91 3.71
C TYR A 278 3.27 -16.61 4.54
N MET A 279 2.78 -16.72 5.78
CA MET A 279 2.69 -15.58 6.70
C MET A 279 4.07 -14.98 7.00
N ALA A 280 5.08 -15.83 7.29
CA ALA A 280 6.43 -15.38 7.60
C ALA A 280 7.05 -14.63 6.40
N ILE A 281 6.93 -15.16 5.20
CA ILE A 281 7.45 -14.52 3.97
C ILE A 281 6.73 -13.19 3.72
N THR A 282 5.40 -13.17 3.82
CA THR A 282 4.62 -11.94 3.63
C THR A 282 5.01 -10.90 4.68
N LEU A 283 5.17 -11.29 5.95
CA LEU A 283 5.60 -10.39 7.01
C LEU A 283 7.00 -9.82 6.76
N VAL A 284 7.95 -10.65 6.34
CA VAL A 284 9.31 -10.20 5.98
C VAL A 284 9.25 -9.14 4.88
N TRP A 285 8.48 -9.38 3.82
CA TRP A 285 8.33 -8.41 2.74
C TRP A 285 7.65 -7.11 3.21
N VAL A 286 6.63 -7.20 4.06
CA VAL A 286 5.98 -6.02 4.65
C VAL A 286 6.95 -5.23 5.53
N LEU A 287 7.75 -5.91 6.36
CA LEU A 287 8.74 -5.24 7.21
C LEU A 287 9.84 -4.56 6.38
N ILE A 288 10.32 -5.22 5.32
CA ILE A 288 11.24 -4.60 4.36
C ILE A 288 10.56 -3.38 3.71
N ALA A 289 9.30 -3.50 3.28
CA ALA A 289 8.54 -2.41 2.71
C ALA A 289 8.46 -1.20 3.66
N LEU A 290 8.17 -1.42 4.93
CA LEU A 290 8.05 -0.37 5.92
C LEU A 290 9.37 0.37 6.22
N GLN A 291 10.52 -0.26 5.99
CA GLN A 291 11.83 0.41 6.14
C GLN A 291 12.07 1.47 5.05
N PHE A 292 11.52 1.26 3.85
CA PHE A 292 11.66 2.18 2.72
C PHE A 292 10.55 3.23 2.65
N VAL A 293 9.40 2.96 3.24
CA VAL A 293 8.26 3.89 3.33
C VAL A 293 8.23 4.47 4.72
N SER A 294 8.87 5.63 4.94
CA SER A 294 8.76 6.33 6.23
C SER A 294 7.33 6.86 6.42
N PRO A 295 6.54 6.31 7.36
CA PRO A 295 5.15 6.73 7.60
C PRO A 295 5.04 8.19 8.04
N THR A 296 6.14 8.75 8.55
CA THR A 296 6.23 10.15 9.02
C THR A 296 6.06 11.19 7.91
N GLN A 297 6.39 10.87 6.66
CA GLN A 297 6.23 11.81 5.54
C GLN A 297 4.77 11.99 5.10
N LEU A 298 3.88 11.03 5.39
CA LEU A 298 2.45 11.16 5.12
C LEU A 298 1.71 11.98 6.18
N VAL A 299 2.20 12.00 7.42
CA VAL A 299 1.55 12.67 8.56
C VAL A 299 1.99 14.13 8.73
N SER A 300 3.24 14.46 8.40
CA SER A 300 3.76 15.83 8.56
C SER A 300 3.11 16.85 7.60
N ARG A 301 2.69 16.44 6.41
CA ARG A 301 2.05 17.34 5.43
C ARG A 301 0.60 17.73 5.74
N VAL A 302 -0.11 16.95 6.57
CA VAL A 302 -1.48 17.31 7.01
C VAL A 302 -1.45 18.44 8.03
N LYS A 303 -0.34 18.66 8.72
CA LYS A 303 -0.18 19.72 9.73
C LYS A 303 0.14 21.10 9.13
N GLU A 304 0.87 21.12 8.01
CA GLU A 304 1.22 22.40 7.34
C GLU A 304 0.05 23.03 6.56
N GLN A 305 -0.95 22.26 6.16
CA GLN A 305 -2.14 22.79 5.47
C GLN A 305 -3.19 23.40 6.44
N ARG A 306 -2.96 23.38 7.74
CA ARG A 306 -3.87 23.95 8.76
C ARG A 306 -3.29 25.20 9.47
N GLN A 307 -2.20 25.75 9.01
CA GLN A 307 -1.67 27.06 9.38
C GLN A 307 -1.81 28.02 8.21
#